data_f3dea7257ca0fbcfcd4b75e7a39cf944
#
_entry.id   f3dea7257ca0fbcfcd4b75e7a39cf944
#
_cell.length_a   1.000
_cell.length_b   1.000
_cell.length_c   1.000
_cell.angle_alpha   90.00
_cell.angle_beta   90.00
_cell.angle_gamma   90.00
#
_symmetry.space_group_name_H-M   'P 1'
#
loop_
_entity.id
_entity.type
_entity.pdbx_description
1 polymer ?
#
loop_
_entity_poly.entity_id
_entity_poly.type
_entity_poly.pdbx_seq_one_letter_code
_entity_poly.pdbx_strand_id
1 'polypeptide(L)'
;MSASQSNPHYIAAAKANIPNPSGYGFNLNRSDAKVTFQKLVPEVDFDNVKTGQENITKEHALKLFNHDITEHVNRAKSRLGDSVYDALPPNVKSAVISAVYRGDLGPKTANLMKAGKWRDVGVEYLNHQQYKKAQELGIIGVRTRMNWNVEQFNTMIKE
;
A
#
# COMPACT_ATOMS: atom_id res chain seq x y z
N MET A 1 8.06 -10.16 21.39
CA MET A 1 7.12 -10.46 20.30
C MET A 1 6.82 -9.21 19.51
N SER A 2 6.83 -9.33 18.22
CA SER A 2 6.48 -8.18 17.37
C SER A 2 4.98 -7.93 17.44
N ALA A 3 4.58 -6.68 17.17
CA ALA A 3 3.17 -6.30 17.14
C ALA A 3 2.37 -7.11 16.11
N SER A 4 3.02 -7.59 15.06
CA SER A 4 2.39 -8.39 14.02
C SER A 4 1.91 -9.74 14.51
N GLN A 5 2.53 -10.28 15.56
CA GLN A 5 2.10 -11.57 16.11
C GLN A 5 0.79 -11.44 16.89
N SER A 6 0.49 -10.25 17.38
CA SER A 6 -0.79 -9.97 18.02
C SER A 6 -1.85 -9.48 17.01
N ASN A 7 -1.45 -9.23 15.76
CA ASN A 7 -2.36 -8.80 14.69
C ASN A 7 -2.16 -9.71 13.46
N PRO A 8 -2.93 -10.80 13.36
CA PRO A 8 -2.76 -11.76 12.28
C PRO A 8 -2.99 -11.18 10.88
N HIS A 9 -3.67 -10.05 10.77
CA HIS A 9 -3.96 -9.44 9.46
C HIS A 9 -2.71 -8.91 8.76
N TYR A 10 -1.63 -8.64 9.52
CA TYR A 10 -0.40 -8.06 8.98
C TYR A 10 0.83 -8.91 9.26
N ILE A 11 0.61 -10.15 9.62
CA ILE A 11 1.70 -11.05 10.04
C ILE A 11 2.76 -11.24 8.95
N ALA A 12 2.35 -11.26 7.70
CA ALA A 12 3.26 -11.47 6.58
C ALA A 12 4.29 -10.36 6.47
N ALA A 13 3.84 -9.10 6.54
CA ALA A 13 4.74 -7.94 6.41
C ALA A 13 5.81 -7.93 7.50
N ALA A 14 5.39 -8.14 8.74
CA ALA A 14 6.32 -8.07 9.86
C ALA A 14 7.32 -9.22 9.86
N LYS A 15 6.87 -10.43 9.54
CA LYS A 15 7.76 -11.59 9.50
C LYS A 15 8.74 -11.55 8.34
N ALA A 16 8.38 -10.90 7.26
CA ALA A 16 9.26 -10.71 6.12
C ALA A 16 10.29 -9.60 6.35
N ASN A 17 10.15 -8.83 7.44
CA ASN A 17 11.02 -7.69 7.74
C ASN A 17 11.06 -6.70 6.56
N ILE A 18 9.91 -6.37 6.04
CA ILE A 18 9.78 -5.53 4.86
C ILE A 18 9.94 -4.07 5.27
N PRO A 19 10.83 -3.30 4.59
CA PRO A 19 10.96 -1.87 4.88
C PRO A 19 9.65 -1.14 4.68
N ASN A 20 9.33 -0.23 5.59
CA ASN A 20 8.09 0.55 5.56
C ASN A 20 6.86 -0.35 5.40
N PRO A 21 6.54 -1.17 6.39
CA PRO A 21 5.44 -2.12 6.27
C PRO A 21 4.06 -1.49 6.27
N SER A 22 3.99 -0.19 6.45
CA SER A 22 2.74 0.53 6.54
C SER A 22 1.95 0.40 5.25
N GLY A 23 0.85 -0.34 5.30
CA GLY A 23 -0.03 -0.52 4.16
C GLY A 23 0.30 -1.69 3.24
N TYR A 24 1.37 -2.41 3.48
CA TYR A 24 1.79 -3.50 2.60
C TYR A 24 1.75 -4.89 3.23
N GLY A 25 1.24 -5.01 4.43
CA GLY A 25 1.02 -6.32 5.03
C GLY A 25 -0.09 -7.07 4.29
N PHE A 26 0.03 -8.40 4.21
CA PHE A 26 -1.02 -9.19 3.60
C PHE A 26 -2.21 -9.30 4.57
N ASN A 27 -3.38 -8.83 4.14
CA ASN A 27 -4.58 -8.85 4.96
C ASN A 27 -5.27 -10.22 4.85
N LEU A 28 -5.25 -10.98 5.93
CA LEU A 28 -5.82 -12.33 5.97
C LEU A 28 -7.36 -12.34 5.90
N ASN A 29 -8.00 -11.19 6.07
CA ASN A 29 -9.47 -11.08 5.99
C ASN A 29 -9.99 -10.71 4.60
N ARG A 30 -9.10 -10.40 3.66
CA ARG A 30 -9.55 -10.08 2.31
C ARG A 30 -10.16 -11.31 1.64
N SER A 31 -11.12 -11.08 0.75
CA SER A 31 -11.92 -12.16 0.15
C SER A 31 -11.09 -13.17 -0.65
N ASP A 32 -9.96 -12.75 -1.22
CA ASP A 32 -9.09 -13.62 -2.02
C ASP A 32 -7.92 -14.20 -1.23
N ALA A 33 -7.85 -13.98 0.09
CA ALA A 33 -6.69 -14.36 0.88
C ALA A 33 -6.43 -15.86 0.83
N LYS A 34 -7.46 -16.68 1.04
CA LYS A 34 -7.31 -18.15 1.05
C LYS A 34 -6.88 -18.68 -0.31
N VAL A 35 -7.48 -18.18 -1.38
CA VAL A 35 -7.14 -18.58 -2.75
C VAL A 35 -5.71 -18.21 -3.07
N THR A 36 -5.28 -17.01 -2.68
CA THR A 36 -3.92 -16.54 -2.89
C THR A 36 -2.90 -17.40 -2.14
N PHE A 37 -3.20 -17.76 -0.89
CA PHE A 37 -2.35 -18.69 -0.13
C PHE A 37 -2.22 -20.03 -0.83
N GLN A 38 -3.34 -20.60 -1.25
CA GLN A 38 -3.36 -21.91 -1.90
C GLN A 38 -2.58 -21.91 -3.21
N LYS A 39 -2.59 -20.79 -3.91
CA LYS A 39 -1.87 -20.65 -5.18
C LYS A 39 -0.37 -20.43 -5.00
N LEU A 40 0.01 -19.58 -4.04
CA LEU A 40 1.40 -19.13 -3.89
C LEU A 40 2.18 -19.92 -2.85
N VAL A 41 1.53 -20.32 -1.78
CA VAL A 41 2.15 -21.03 -0.65
C VAL A 41 1.28 -22.22 -0.23
N PRO A 42 1.06 -23.18 -1.13
CA PRO A 42 0.15 -24.30 -0.88
C PRO A 42 0.55 -25.19 0.29
N GLU A 43 1.83 -25.17 0.68
CA GLU A 43 2.35 -25.91 1.82
C GLU A 43 1.93 -25.34 3.16
N VAL A 44 1.35 -24.14 3.18
CA VAL A 44 0.89 -23.46 4.40
C VAL A 44 -0.61 -23.63 4.52
N ASP A 45 -1.10 -23.98 5.74
CA ASP A 45 -2.53 -24.04 6.01
C ASP A 45 -3.03 -22.61 6.33
N PHE A 46 -3.80 -22.05 5.43
CA PHE A 46 -4.32 -20.68 5.56
C PHE A 46 -5.11 -20.50 6.87
N ASP A 47 -5.98 -21.45 7.20
CA ASP A 47 -6.85 -21.34 8.36
C ASP A 47 -6.04 -21.35 9.65
N ASN A 48 -4.97 -22.16 9.71
CA ASN A 48 -4.07 -22.19 10.86
C ASN A 48 -3.28 -20.90 11.01
N VAL A 49 -2.86 -20.29 9.90
CA VAL A 49 -2.17 -18.99 9.93
C VAL A 49 -3.12 -17.91 10.43
N LYS A 50 -4.35 -17.91 9.93
CA LYS A 50 -5.35 -16.91 10.30
C LYS A 50 -5.70 -16.96 11.78
N THR A 51 -5.76 -18.17 12.36
CA THR A 51 -6.07 -18.36 13.79
C THR A 51 -4.83 -18.24 14.69
N GLY A 52 -3.64 -18.10 14.11
CA GLY A 52 -2.42 -17.97 14.88
C GLY A 52 -1.79 -19.30 15.29
N GLN A 53 -2.33 -20.44 14.84
CA GLN A 53 -1.82 -21.76 15.16
C GLN A 53 -0.57 -22.15 14.36
N GLU A 54 -0.37 -21.49 13.21
CA GLU A 54 0.77 -21.73 12.35
C GLU A 54 1.38 -20.39 11.94
N ASN A 55 2.72 -20.34 11.87
CA ASN A 55 3.44 -19.17 11.41
C ASN A 55 3.95 -19.41 9.98
N ILE A 56 3.93 -18.36 9.16
CA ILE A 56 4.55 -18.42 7.84
C ILE A 56 6.04 -18.11 7.95
N THR A 57 6.83 -18.66 7.04
CA THR A 57 8.25 -18.35 6.95
C THR A 57 8.44 -17.00 6.27
N LYS A 58 9.66 -16.44 6.38
CA LYS A 58 10.03 -15.22 5.65
C LYS A 58 9.83 -15.43 4.14
N GLU A 59 10.18 -16.60 3.62
CA GLU A 59 10.04 -16.91 2.20
C GLU A 59 8.58 -16.92 1.77
N HIS A 60 7.70 -17.50 2.58
CA HIS A 60 6.26 -17.46 2.31
C HIS A 60 5.75 -16.02 2.29
N ALA A 61 6.14 -15.22 3.28
CA ALA A 61 5.72 -13.84 3.37
C ALA A 61 6.19 -13.01 2.18
N LEU A 62 7.41 -13.25 1.71
CA LEU A 62 7.94 -12.53 0.53
C LEU A 62 7.18 -12.88 -0.74
N LYS A 63 6.78 -14.15 -0.93
CA LYS A 63 5.97 -14.52 -2.09
C LYS A 63 4.64 -13.78 -2.10
N LEU A 64 3.96 -13.72 -0.96
CA LEU A 64 2.68 -13.03 -0.83
C LEU A 64 2.84 -11.53 -1.05
N PHE A 65 3.87 -10.94 -0.44
CA PHE A 65 4.14 -9.51 -0.57
C PHE A 65 4.49 -9.13 -2.00
N ASN A 66 5.36 -9.90 -2.66
CA ASN A 66 5.76 -9.61 -4.04
C ASN A 66 4.59 -9.72 -5.01
N HIS A 67 3.71 -10.69 -4.78
CA HIS A 67 2.49 -10.81 -5.59
C HIS A 67 1.63 -9.56 -5.46
N ASP A 68 1.39 -9.10 -4.24
CA ASP A 68 0.56 -7.92 -3.99
C ASP A 68 1.20 -6.65 -4.54
N ILE A 69 2.52 -6.48 -4.36
CA ILE A 69 3.24 -5.31 -4.88
C ILE A 69 3.11 -5.25 -6.40
N THR A 70 3.26 -6.40 -7.07
CA THR A 70 3.13 -6.45 -8.53
C THR A 70 1.75 -5.97 -8.98
N GLU A 71 0.70 -6.38 -8.30
CA GLU A 71 -0.65 -5.93 -8.61
C GLU A 71 -0.82 -4.42 -8.38
N HIS A 72 -0.28 -3.90 -7.28
CA HIS A 72 -0.37 -2.47 -6.99
C HIS A 72 0.45 -1.64 -7.97
N VAL A 73 1.62 -2.13 -8.37
CA VAL A 73 2.42 -1.48 -9.42
C VAL A 73 1.63 -1.44 -10.72
N ASN A 74 0.99 -2.54 -11.10
CA ASN A 74 0.19 -2.58 -12.32
C ASN A 74 -0.99 -1.60 -12.28
N ARG A 75 -1.63 -1.47 -11.13
CA ARG A 75 -2.70 -0.47 -10.95
C ARG A 75 -2.17 0.95 -11.06
N ALA A 76 -1.01 1.22 -10.45
CA ALA A 76 -0.38 2.54 -10.54
C ALA A 76 -0.05 2.88 -11.98
N LYS A 77 0.54 1.95 -12.71
CA LYS A 77 0.85 2.13 -14.14
C LYS A 77 -0.41 2.35 -14.96
N SER A 78 -1.48 1.64 -14.64
CA SER A 78 -2.76 1.80 -15.32
C SER A 78 -3.32 3.22 -15.14
N ARG A 79 -3.14 3.81 -13.97
CA ARG A 79 -3.66 5.15 -13.67
C ARG A 79 -2.79 6.26 -14.22
N LEU A 80 -1.48 6.10 -14.18
CA LEU A 80 -0.53 7.15 -14.61
C LEU A 80 -0.01 6.96 -16.03
N GLY A 81 -0.11 5.75 -16.56
CA GLY A 81 0.59 5.37 -17.78
C GLY A 81 2.00 4.89 -17.46
N ASP A 82 2.49 3.94 -18.23
CA ASP A 82 3.78 3.29 -17.96
C ASP A 82 4.94 4.29 -17.97
N SER A 83 4.99 5.18 -18.97
CA SER A 83 6.09 6.13 -19.08
C SER A 83 6.13 7.11 -17.93
N VAL A 84 4.99 7.60 -17.48
CA VAL A 84 4.93 8.52 -16.34
C VAL A 84 5.39 7.81 -15.07
N TYR A 85 4.84 6.62 -14.82
CA TYR A 85 5.20 5.86 -13.63
C TYR A 85 6.68 5.49 -13.62
N ASP A 86 7.20 4.96 -14.72
CA ASP A 86 8.58 4.48 -14.78
C ASP A 86 9.60 5.61 -14.57
N ALA A 87 9.23 6.83 -14.92
CA ALA A 87 10.10 8.00 -14.74
C ALA A 87 10.13 8.55 -13.32
N LEU A 88 9.23 8.07 -12.43
CA LEU A 88 9.17 8.58 -11.07
C LEU A 88 10.36 8.09 -10.22
N PRO A 89 10.90 8.95 -9.32
CA PRO A 89 11.88 8.48 -8.35
C PRO A 89 11.31 7.42 -7.42
N PRO A 90 12.15 6.58 -6.80
CA PRO A 90 11.68 5.51 -5.92
C PRO A 90 10.76 5.96 -4.79
N ASN A 91 11.05 7.10 -4.15
CA ASN A 91 10.21 7.62 -3.07
C ASN A 91 8.82 8.01 -3.57
N VAL A 92 8.72 8.58 -4.76
CA VAL A 92 7.43 8.97 -5.35
C VAL A 92 6.67 7.72 -5.79
N LYS A 93 7.34 6.74 -6.38
CA LYS A 93 6.72 5.45 -6.70
C LYS A 93 6.11 4.81 -5.47
N SER A 94 6.83 4.80 -4.35
CA SER A 94 6.33 4.25 -3.08
C SER A 94 5.07 4.96 -2.62
N ALA A 95 5.03 6.28 -2.72
CA ALA A 95 3.86 7.06 -2.32
C ALA A 95 2.66 6.80 -3.24
N VAL A 96 2.90 6.68 -4.55
CA VAL A 96 1.84 6.35 -5.51
C VAL A 96 1.27 4.97 -5.22
N ILE A 97 2.14 3.99 -5.00
CA ILE A 97 1.71 2.62 -4.68
C ILE A 97 0.89 2.62 -3.38
N SER A 98 1.35 3.35 -2.36
CA SER A 98 0.62 3.48 -1.10
C SER A 98 -0.78 4.06 -1.32
N ALA A 99 -0.87 5.14 -2.11
CA ALA A 99 -2.15 5.79 -2.40
C ALA A 99 -3.09 4.86 -3.17
N VAL A 100 -2.56 4.11 -4.13
CA VAL A 100 -3.35 3.12 -4.88
C VAL A 100 -3.84 2.00 -3.97
N TYR A 101 -2.96 1.47 -3.15
CA TYR A 101 -3.29 0.40 -2.20
C TYR A 101 -4.43 0.82 -1.27
N ARG A 102 -4.38 2.05 -0.76
CA ARG A 102 -5.38 2.57 0.16
C ARG A 102 -6.67 3.02 -0.53
N GLY A 103 -6.64 3.12 -1.87
CA GLY A 103 -7.80 3.56 -2.63
C GLY A 103 -8.02 5.08 -2.58
N ASP A 104 -7.02 5.86 -2.19
CA ASP A 104 -7.19 7.31 -2.09
C ASP A 104 -6.56 8.10 -3.24
N LEU A 105 -5.99 7.44 -4.24
CA LEU A 105 -5.51 8.10 -5.46
C LEU A 105 -6.66 8.23 -6.45
N GLY A 106 -7.31 9.38 -6.44
CA GLY A 106 -8.44 9.64 -7.32
C GLY A 106 -8.01 10.05 -8.74
N PRO A 107 -8.97 10.11 -9.68
CA PRO A 107 -8.66 10.43 -11.07
C PRO A 107 -8.14 11.86 -11.27
N LYS A 108 -8.60 12.82 -10.50
CA LYS A 108 -8.13 14.20 -10.61
C LYS A 108 -6.66 14.30 -10.22
N THR A 109 -6.28 13.67 -9.11
CA THR A 109 -4.88 13.62 -8.66
C THR A 109 -4.01 12.93 -9.70
N ALA A 110 -4.44 11.78 -10.21
CA ALA A 110 -3.70 11.04 -11.24
C ALA A 110 -3.51 11.89 -12.50
N ASN A 111 -4.54 12.63 -12.91
CA ASN A 111 -4.45 13.50 -14.09
C ASN A 111 -3.45 14.63 -13.90
N LEU A 112 -3.39 15.22 -12.68
CA LEU A 112 -2.39 16.24 -12.37
C LEU A 112 -0.97 15.67 -12.44
N MET A 113 -0.77 14.45 -11.94
CA MET A 113 0.52 13.77 -12.04
C MET A 113 0.93 13.53 -13.48
N LYS A 114 -0.01 13.05 -14.31
CA LYS A 114 0.25 12.82 -15.74
C LYS A 114 0.59 14.11 -16.48
N ALA A 115 -0.01 15.21 -16.06
CA ALA A 115 0.25 16.52 -16.66
C ALA A 115 1.51 17.19 -16.11
N GLY A 116 2.17 16.60 -15.12
CA GLY A 116 3.36 17.18 -14.49
C GLY A 116 3.06 18.35 -13.57
N LYS A 117 1.81 18.51 -13.14
CA LYS A 117 1.37 19.63 -12.29
C LYS A 117 1.54 19.29 -10.81
N TRP A 118 2.77 19.00 -10.42
CA TRP A 118 3.06 18.51 -9.07
C TRP A 118 2.75 19.51 -7.97
N ARG A 119 2.73 20.83 -8.28
CA ARG A 119 2.37 21.84 -7.29
C ARG A 119 0.92 21.70 -6.83
N ASP A 120 0.05 21.19 -7.70
CA ASP A 120 -1.37 21.03 -7.42
C ASP A 120 -1.73 19.65 -6.86
N VAL A 121 -0.81 18.67 -7.01
CA VAL A 121 -1.07 17.28 -6.62
C VAL A 121 -1.38 17.17 -5.12
N GLY A 122 -0.57 17.78 -4.27
CA GLY A 122 -0.75 17.65 -2.81
C GLY A 122 -2.10 18.13 -2.33
N VAL A 123 -2.52 19.30 -2.81
CA VAL A 123 -3.80 19.89 -2.42
C VAL A 123 -4.96 19.01 -2.86
N GLU A 124 -4.92 18.57 -4.12
CA GLU A 124 -6.01 17.73 -4.65
C GLU A 124 -6.05 16.37 -3.98
N TYR A 125 -4.90 15.79 -3.72
CA TYR A 125 -4.81 14.50 -3.05
C TYR A 125 -5.41 14.53 -1.64
N LEU A 126 -5.11 15.58 -0.88
CA LEU A 126 -5.64 15.76 0.48
C LEU A 126 -7.10 16.21 0.49
N ASN A 127 -7.67 16.59 -0.65
CA ASN A 127 -9.08 16.93 -0.77
C ASN A 127 -9.91 15.63 -0.82
N HIS A 128 -9.88 14.89 0.29
CA HIS A 128 -10.49 13.58 0.42
C HIS A 128 -11.24 13.51 1.74
N GLN A 129 -12.42 12.93 1.73
CA GLN A 129 -13.28 12.89 2.90
C GLN A 129 -12.61 12.25 4.11
N GLN A 130 -11.90 11.16 3.90
CA GLN A 130 -11.22 10.46 5.00
C GLN A 130 -10.13 11.33 5.63
N TYR A 131 -9.41 12.13 4.82
CA TYR A 131 -8.42 13.05 5.35
C TYR A 131 -9.08 14.16 6.17
N LYS A 132 -10.11 14.78 5.60
CA LYS A 132 -10.79 15.91 6.23
C LYS A 132 -11.48 15.53 7.54
N LYS A 133 -12.03 14.31 7.60
CA LYS A 133 -12.81 13.83 8.75
C LYS A 133 -12.07 12.77 9.57
N ALA A 134 -10.77 12.63 9.41
CA ALA A 134 -10.01 11.56 10.04
C ALA A 134 -10.18 11.54 11.56
N GLN A 135 -10.17 12.70 12.20
CA GLN A 135 -10.32 12.81 13.63
C GLN A 135 -11.73 12.39 14.07
N GLU A 136 -12.76 12.87 13.39
CA GLU A 136 -14.15 12.52 13.68
C GLU A 136 -14.41 11.02 13.51
N LEU A 137 -13.79 10.41 12.50
CA LEU A 137 -13.97 9.01 12.18
C LEU A 137 -13.08 8.08 13.01
N GLY A 138 -12.17 8.64 13.85
CA GLY A 138 -11.25 7.83 14.63
C GLY A 138 -10.15 7.16 13.81
N ILE A 139 -9.83 7.71 12.64
CA ILE A 139 -8.85 7.16 11.71
C ILE A 139 -7.68 8.12 11.49
N ILE A 140 -7.17 8.70 12.56
CA ILE A 140 -6.13 9.73 12.47
C ILE A 140 -4.87 9.25 11.75
N GLY A 141 -4.58 7.95 11.77
CA GLY A 141 -3.47 7.38 11.03
C GLY A 141 -3.56 7.58 9.52
N VAL A 142 -4.76 7.79 8.99
CA VAL A 142 -4.96 8.12 7.57
C VAL A 142 -4.26 9.43 7.24
N ARG A 143 -4.39 10.47 8.09
CA ARG A 143 -3.71 11.74 7.88
C ARG A 143 -2.21 11.58 7.87
N THR A 144 -1.66 10.83 8.81
CA THR A 144 -0.24 10.59 8.89
C THR A 144 0.30 9.99 7.58
N ARG A 145 -0.38 8.98 7.07
CA ARG A 145 0.05 8.30 5.84
C ARG A 145 -0.15 9.16 4.60
N MET A 146 -1.27 9.87 4.52
CA MET A 146 -1.53 10.76 3.38
C MET A 146 -0.55 11.94 3.38
N ASN A 147 -0.23 12.49 4.54
CA ASN A 147 0.76 13.56 4.65
C ASN A 147 2.15 13.08 4.22
N TRP A 148 2.53 11.86 4.60
CA TRP A 148 3.78 11.27 4.15
C TRP A 148 3.81 11.17 2.61
N ASN A 149 2.72 10.71 2.02
CA ASN A 149 2.62 10.62 0.55
C ASN A 149 2.80 11.99 -0.10
N VAL A 150 2.16 13.03 0.45
CA VAL A 150 2.30 14.39 -0.07
C VAL A 150 3.74 14.88 0.02
N GLU A 151 4.44 14.59 1.10
CA GLU A 151 5.85 14.95 1.22
C GLU A 151 6.66 14.36 0.06
N GLN A 152 6.37 13.12 -0.30
CA GLN A 152 7.05 12.48 -1.43
C GLN A 152 6.65 13.12 -2.76
N PHE A 153 5.36 13.37 -2.97
CA PHE A 153 4.89 14.05 -4.18
C PHE A 153 5.53 15.43 -4.35
N ASN A 154 5.70 16.16 -3.25
CA ASN A 154 6.28 17.50 -3.27
C ASN A 154 7.75 17.50 -3.70
N THR A 155 8.45 16.38 -3.58
CA THR A 155 9.83 16.29 -4.10
C THR A 155 9.89 16.44 -5.62
N MET A 156 8.76 16.27 -6.31
CA MET A 156 8.67 16.46 -7.75
C MET A 156 8.49 17.93 -8.15
N ILE A 157 8.21 18.80 -7.21
CA ILE A 157 8.02 20.23 -7.51
C ILE A 157 9.37 20.82 -7.92
N LYS A 158 9.39 21.39 -9.11
CA LYS A 158 10.57 22.09 -9.64
C LYS A 158 10.37 23.59 -9.46
N GLU A 159 11.39 24.24 -8.92
CA GLU A 159 11.40 25.69 -8.76
C GLU A 159 11.98 26.39 -9.98
#